data_a723a3b61bedcf9a704b1631430a9196
#
_entry.id   a723a3b61bedcf9a704b1631430a9196
#
_cell.length_a   1.000
_cell.length_b   1.000
_cell.length_c   1.000
_cell.angle_alpha   90.00
_cell.angle_beta   90.00
_cell.angle_gamma   90.00
#
_symmetry.space_group_name_H-M   'P 1'
#
loop_
_entity.id
_entity.type
_entity.pdbx_description
1 polymer ?
#
loop_
_entity_poly.entity_id
_entity_poly.type
_entity_poly.pdbx_seq_one_letter_code
_entity_poly.pdbx_strand_id
1 'polypeptide(L)'
;MKKLQHIIMIALILLGLVTPALAQEQTDNFNVSAKHAIAIEATTGKVLYEKDATTPDGVASMTKILTAYMVYKAVDQGKITWDTEVDISDYPFNLTVDSEVSNVPLDSRKYTVKQLLDATLISSANSAAIALAEKISGSESAFVDTMTAQLKEWGITDAKLFNASGLNNKYLGDNRYPGSKADDENTMSALDVAIIADHLIKDYPQVLEITKQTETDFEGDNKLTTHNYMLEGQDNYREGVDGLKTGTTELAGASFVAHANEMGMSLITVVMNADNGGEDEAARFTATNELLDYVTQNWKIKTLNTKGQIVKKNDIKVADGDSQTISAKLESDLTVVQKINSKNDAVKIKAKTITAPIKKGDTIGTATFDDKDLVGTGYISDPPQISVTANQSIKKSFFLKVWWNHIVNFFTGNK
;
A
#
# COMPACT_ATOMS: atom_id res chain seq x y z
N MET A 1 -44.77 -52.18 -25.42
CA MET A 1 -45.02 -50.99 -24.59
C MET A 1 -44.30 -51.09 -23.22
N LYS A 2 -44.39 -52.20 -22.46
CA LYS A 2 -43.73 -52.30 -21.13
C LYS A 2 -42.16 -52.21 -21.16
N LYS A 3 -41.49 -52.71 -22.21
CA LYS A 3 -40.02 -52.61 -22.33
C LYS A 3 -39.50 -51.18 -22.61
N LEU A 4 -40.32 -50.33 -23.27
CA LEU A 4 -39.96 -48.96 -23.56
C LEU A 4 -40.07 -48.06 -22.34
N GLN A 5 -41.00 -48.35 -21.43
CA GLN A 5 -41.19 -47.62 -20.17
C GLN A 5 -40.03 -47.86 -19.19
N HIS A 6 -39.42 -49.06 -19.18
CA HIS A 6 -38.25 -49.36 -18.32
C HIS A 6 -36.95 -48.67 -18.83
N ILE A 7 -36.79 -48.49 -20.14
CA ILE A 7 -35.65 -47.78 -20.68
C ILE A 7 -35.74 -46.28 -20.40
N ILE A 8 -36.92 -45.67 -20.46
CA ILE A 8 -37.12 -44.26 -20.13
C ILE A 8 -36.91 -44.01 -18.64
N MET A 9 -37.30 -44.94 -17.79
CA MET A 9 -37.14 -44.83 -16.32
C MET A 9 -35.66 -44.94 -15.88
N ILE A 10 -34.87 -45.79 -16.55
CA ILE A 10 -33.41 -45.93 -16.30
C ILE A 10 -32.65 -44.71 -16.83
N ALA A 11 -33.08 -44.10 -17.98
CA ALA A 11 -32.46 -42.88 -18.51
C ALA A 11 -32.73 -41.64 -17.62
N LEU A 12 -33.90 -41.56 -16.94
CA LEU A 12 -34.24 -40.51 -15.99
C LEU A 12 -33.51 -40.65 -14.65
N ILE A 13 -33.10 -41.84 -14.22
CA ILE A 13 -32.34 -42.08 -13.00
C ILE A 13 -30.84 -41.74 -13.21
N LEU A 14 -30.32 -41.87 -14.42
CA LEU A 14 -28.93 -41.50 -14.76
C LEU A 14 -28.70 -40.00 -14.97
N LEU A 15 -29.75 -39.18 -15.20
CA LEU A 15 -29.66 -37.75 -15.30
C LEU A 15 -29.75 -37.00 -13.94
N GLY A 16 -30.00 -37.70 -12.85
CA GLY A 16 -30.25 -37.13 -11.51
C GLY A 16 -29.03 -37.04 -10.59
N LEU A 17 -27.82 -37.42 -11.02
CA LEU A 17 -26.64 -37.52 -10.16
C LEU A 17 -25.44 -36.66 -10.64
N VAL A 18 -25.68 -35.66 -11.43
CA VAL A 18 -24.68 -34.57 -11.56
C VAL A 18 -25.00 -33.54 -10.47
N THR A 19 -24.63 -33.85 -9.25
CA THR A 19 -24.43 -32.79 -8.24
C THR A 19 -23.31 -31.92 -8.78
N PRO A 20 -23.53 -30.60 -8.98
CA PRO A 20 -22.42 -29.73 -9.15
C PRO A 20 -21.54 -29.91 -7.90
N ALA A 21 -20.31 -30.32 -8.08
CA ALA A 21 -19.28 -30.18 -7.07
C ALA A 21 -19.20 -28.65 -6.83
N LEU A 22 -19.96 -28.18 -5.84
CA LEU A 22 -19.70 -26.91 -5.22
C LEU A 22 -18.25 -27.03 -4.74
N ALA A 23 -17.33 -26.39 -5.44
CA ALA A 23 -16.03 -26.13 -4.88
C ALA A 23 -16.33 -25.49 -3.53
N GLN A 24 -16.08 -26.26 -2.48
CA GLN A 24 -16.14 -25.76 -1.12
C GLN A 24 -15.05 -24.68 -1.10
N GLU A 25 -15.45 -23.40 -1.19
CA GLU A 25 -14.56 -22.31 -0.84
C GLU A 25 -14.06 -22.70 0.55
N GLN A 26 -12.77 -23.02 0.60
CA GLN A 26 -12.08 -23.19 1.86
C GLN A 26 -12.13 -21.81 2.49
N THR A 27 -13.13 -21.57 3.35
CA THR A 27 -13.24 -20.34 4.11
C THR A 27 -11.97 -20.25 4.93
N ASP A 28 -11.14 -19.30 4.55
CA ASP A 28 -9.93 -18.97 5.27
C ASP A 28 -10.36 -18.46 6.64
N ASN A 29 -10.21 -19.27 7.68
CA ASN A 29 -10.64 -18.95 9.04
C ASN A 29 -9.59 -18.12 9.78
N PHE A 30 -8.55 -17.65 9.09
CA PHE A 30 -7.55 -16.80 9.72
C PHE A 30 -8.18 -15.47 10.16
N ASN A 31 -7.97 -15.11 11.40
CA ASN A 31 -8.44 -13.88 12.00
C ASN A 31 -7.35 -13.35 12.92
N VAL A 32 -6.60 -12.34 12.43
CA VAL A 32 -5.52 -11.73 13.19
C VAL A 32 -6.01 -11.16 14.52
N SER A 33 -5.18 -11.26 15.56
CA SER A 33 -5.48 -10.82 16.93
C SER A 33 -5.38 -9.29 17.07
N ALA A 34 -6.27 -8.56 16.37
CA ALA A 34 -6.35 -7.10 16.40
C ALA A 34 -7.76 -6.62 15.98
N LYS A 35 -8.11 -5.38 16.32
CA LYS A 35 -9.39 -4.78 15.93
C LYS A 35 -9.46 -4.50 14.42
N HIS A 36 -8.41 -3.86 13.87
CA HIS A 36 -8.29 -3.56 12.44
C HIS A 36 -6.95 -4.04 11.93
N ALA A 37 -6.92 -4.58 10.71
CA ALA A 37 -5.65 -4.95 10.09
C ALA A 37 -5.74 -4.99 8.57
N ILE A 38 -4.59 -4.78 7.92
CA ILE A 38 -4.41 -4.97 6.49
C ILE A 38 -2.99 -5.47 6.21
N ALA A 39 -2.85 -6.29 5.17
CA ALA A 39 -1.56 -6.62 4.58
C ALA A 39 -1.61 -6.36 3.08
N ILE A 40 -0.60 -5.69 2.55
CA ILE A 40 -0.45 -5.41 1.12
C ILE A 40 0.93 -5.85 0.62
N GLU A 41 1.02 -6.17 -0.68
CA GLU A 41 2.31 -6.24 -1.36
C GLU A 41 2.55 -4.89 -2.05
N ALA A 42 3.59 -4.19 -1.58
CA ALA A 42 3.82 -2.79 -1.90
C ALA A 42 4.17 -2.55 -3.38
N THR A 43 4.88 -3.47 -4.05
CA THR A 43 5.27 -3.29 -5.46
C THR A 43 4.04 -3.27 -6.39
N THR A 44 3.04 -4.10 -6.11
CA THR A 44 1.83 -4.24 -6.92
C THR A 44 0.64 -3.46 -6.37
N GLY A 45 0.69 -3.04 -5.12
CA GLY A 45 -0.44 -2.46 -4.38
C GLY A 45 -1.54 -3.46 -4.04
N LYS A 46 -1.31 -4.78 -4.20
CA LYS A 46 -2.33 -5.80 -3.97
C LYS A 46 -2.60 -6.01 -2.49
N VAL A 47 -3.90 -6.04 -2.12
CA VAL A 47 -4.34 -6.42 -0.78
C VAL A 47 -4.30 -7.93 -0.63
N LEU A 48 -3.64 -8.42 0.42
CA LEU A 48 -3.42 -9.84 0.71
C LEU A 48 -4.24 -10.34 1.89
N TYR A 49 -4.56 -9.44 2.81
CA TYR A 49 -5.44 -9.65 3.95
C TYR A 49 -6.13 -8.34 4.34
N GLU A 50 -7.35 -8.43 4.86
CA GLU A 50 -8.11 -7.30 5.35
C GLU A 50 -9.03 -7.75 6.51
N LYS A 51 -9.05 -6.96 7.60
CA LYS A 51 -9.98 -7.09 8.73
C LYS A 51 -10.41 -5.70 9.15
N ASP A 52 -11.66 -5.35 8.88
CA ASP A 52 -12.25 -4.04 9.18
C ASP A 52 -11.28 -2.86 8.89
N ALA A 53 -10.61 -2.95 7.71
CA ALA A 53 -9.46 -2.10 7.39
C ALA A 53 -9.85 -0.69 6.96
N THR A 54 -11.13 -0.43 6.70
CA THR A 54 -11.64 0.87 6.20
C THR A 54 -12.30 1.71 7.28
N THR A 55 -12.42 1.21 8.50
CA THR A 55 -12.99 1.97 9.63
C THR A 55 -11.89 2.83 10.29
N PRO A 56 -12.03 4.17 10.34
CA PRO A 56 -11.08 5.03 11.04
C PRO A 56 -11.07 4.78 12.55
N ASP A 57 -9.87 4.66 13.12
CA ASP A 57 -9.64 4.55 14.57
C ASP A 57 -8.38 5.34 14.96
N GLY A 58 -8.05 5.41 16.25
CA GLY A 58 -6.84 6.07 16.75
C GLY A 58 -5.58 5.49 16.11
N VAL A 59 -4.68 6.36 15.64
CA VAL A 59 -3.44 5.93 14.99
C VAL A 59 -2.19 6.27 15.79
N ALA A 60 -2.34 7.11 16.82
CA ALA A 60 -1.22 7.50 17.67
C ALA A 60 0.02 7.89 16.85
N SER A 61 1.20 7.47 17.32
CA SER A 61 2.50 7.78 16.70
C SER A 61 2.71 7.16 15.31
N MET A 62 1.80 6.32 14.79
CA MET A 62 1.84 5.96 13.36
C MET A 62 1.63 7.18 12.46
N THR A 63 1.01 8.26 12.97
CA THR A 63 0.95 9.58 12.31
C THR A 63 2.31 10.04 11.79
N LYS A 64 3.41 9.72 12.49
CA LYS A 64 4.76 10.19 12.16
C LYS A 64 5.31 9.66 10.82
N ILE A 65 4.71 8.61 10.24
CA ILE A 65 5.07 8.20 8.86
C ILE A 65 4.61 9.24 7.84
N LEU A 66 3.44 9.86 8.04
CA LEU A 66 2.98 10.97 7.21
C LEU A 66 3.84 12.23 7.44
N THR A 67 4.19 12.53 8.70
CA THR A 67 5.12 13.62 9.01
C THR A 67 6.48 13.41 8.33
N ALA A 68 7.03 12.19 8.37
CA ALA A 68 8.27 11.85 7.67
C ALA A 68 8.12 12.06 6.14
N TYR A 69 7.02 11.62 5.53
CA TYR A 69 6.75 11.87 4.12
C TYR A 69 6.79 13.37 3.79
N MET A 70 6.15 14.20 4.59
CA MET A 70 6.13 15.65 4.38
C MET A 70 7.52 16.29 4.54
N VAL A 71 8.37 15.77 5.46
CA VAL A 71 9.76 16.20 5.60
C VAL A 71 10.57 15.85 4.35
N TYR A 72 10.50 14.60 3.87
CA TYR A 72 11.17 14.17 2.64
C TYR A 72 10.69 15.00 1.43
N LYS A 73 9.39 15.24 1.31
CA LYS A 73 8.80 16.07 0.26
C LYS A 73 9.33 17.52 0.31
N ALA A 74 9.49 18.09 1.50
CA ALA A 74 10.05 19.43 1.67
C ALA A 74 11.53 19.50 1.28
N VAL A 75 12.31 18.46 1.54
CA VAL A 75 13.71 18.32 1.11
C VAL A 75 13.78 18.17 -0.41
N ASP A 76 12.99 17.30 -1.00
CA ASP A 76 12.93 17.05 -2.43
C ASP A 76 12.54 18.32 -3.22
N GLN A 77 11.64 19.12 -2.68
CA GLN A 77 11.24 20.42 -3.23
C GLN A 77 12.26 21.54 -2.99
N GLY A 78 13.38 21.27 -2.30
CA GLY A 78 14.42 22.26 -2.00
C GLY A 78 14.00 23.35 -1.00
N LYS A 79 12.91 23.14 -0.24
CA LYS A 79 12.46 24.10 0.80
C LYS A 79 13.37 24.06 2.02
N ILE A 80 13.90 22.90 2.34
CA ILE A 80 14.88 22.63 3.40
C ILE A 80 15.90 21.62 2.88
N THR A 81 17.00 21.45 3.64
CA THR A 81 18.01 20.39 3.42
C THR A 81 18.14 19.56 4.67
N TRP A 82 18.80 18.42 4.61
CA TRP A 82 19.07 17.58 5.77
C TRP A 82 19.85 18.29 6.86
N ASP A 83 20.76 19.21 6.46
CA ASP A 83 21.62 20.01 7.35
C ASP A 83 20.97 21.34 7.75
N THR A 84 19.74 21.62 7.29
CA THR A 84 19.03 22.84 7.71
C THR A 84 18.84 22.82 9.21
N GLU A 85 19.29 23.88 9.88
CA GLU A 85 19.08 24.07 11.32
C GLU A 85 17.63 24.44 11.63
N VAL A 86 17.10 23.81 12.66
CA VAL A 86 15.76 24.01 13.23
C VAL A 86 15.92 24.57 14.64
N ASP A 87 15.46 25.78 14.86
CA ASP A 87 15.38 26.35 16.19
C ASP A 87 14.18 25.75 16.93
N ILE A 88 14.38 25.25 18.13
CA ILE A 88 13.35 24.62 18.95
C ILE A 88 12.61 25.70 19.74
N SER A 89 11.36 25.94 19.41
CA SER A 89 10.49 26.88 20.13
C SER A 89 10.15 26.36 21.53
N ASP A 90 9.54 27.21 22.34
CA ASP A 90 9.15 26.83 23.72
C ASP A 90 8.08 25.72 23.71
N TYR A 91 7.24 25.63 22.70
CA TYR A 91 6.19 24.62 22.63
C TYR A 91 6.75 23.19 22.56
N PRO A 92 7.49 22.76 21.53
CA PRO A 92 8.07 21.42 21.50
C PRO A 92 9.08 21.20 22.62
N PHE A 93 9.80 22.22 23.08
CA PHE A 93 10.72 22.08 24.20
C PHE A 93 10.01 21.75 25.51
N ASN A 94 8.93 22.45 25.84
CA ASN A 94 8.18 22.21 27.07
C ASN A 94 7.56 20.81 27.12
N LEU A 95 7.26 20.19 25.95
CA LEU A 95 6.82 18.79 25.90
C LEU A 95 7.91 17.79 26.31
N THR A 96 9.20 18.15 26.24
CA THR A 96 10.29 17.23 26.61
C THR A 96 10.37 16.98 28.11
N VAL A 97 9.79 17.84 28.92
CA VAL A 97 9.76 17.69 30.41
C VAL A 97 8.61 16.78 30.89
N ASP A 98 7.66 16.43 29.99
CA ASP A 98 6.58 15.51 30.30
C ASP A 98 7.04 14.07 30.11
N SER A 99 7.17 13.32 31.18
CA SER A 99 7.62 11.93 31.20
C SER A 99 6.55 10.92 30.72
N GLU A 100 5.30 11.36 30.57
CA GLU A 100 4.21 10.49 30.09
C GLU A 100 4.20 10.31 28.57
N VAL A 101 4.96 11.13 27.83
CA VAL A 101 4.99 11.13 26.37
C VAL A 101 6.39 10.84 25.82
N SER A 102 6.45 10.12 24.68
CA SER A 102 7.73 9.78 24.03
C SER A 102 8.42 11.04 23.52
N ASN A 103 9.61 11.31 24.02
CA ASN A 103 10.45 12.44 23.62
C ASN A 103 11.94 12.11 23.75
N VAL A 104 12.77 13.04 23.27
CA VAL A 104 14.21 13.09 23.50
C VAL A 104 14.56 14.47 24.08
N PRO A 105 15.67 14.61 24.85
CA PRO A 105 16.15 15.92 25.28
C PRO A 105 16.43 16.83 24.08
N LEU A 106 15.97 18.08 24.14
CA LEU A 106 16.21 19.10 23.12
C LEU A 106 16.92 20.33 23.72
N ASP A 107 17.91 20.08 24.57
CA ASP A 107 18.57 21.10 25.42
C ASP A 107 19.34 22.14 24.61
N SER A 108 19.94 21.75 23.47
CA SER A 108 20.66 22.70 22.59
C SER A 108 19.75 23.72 21.91
N ARG A 109 18.46 23.48 21.91
CA ARG A 109 17.49 24.35 21.22
C ARG A 109 17.75 24.56 19.73
N LYS A 110 18.68 23.80 19.14
CA LYS A 110 19.01 23.87 17.73
C LYS A 110 19.50 22.51 17.24
N TYR A 111 18.84 21.95 16.24
CA TYR A 111 19.13 20.64 15.66
C TYR A 111 18.98 20.68 14.14
N THR A 112 19.61 19.75 13.43
CA THR A 112 19.36 19.61 12.00
C THR A 112 18.04 18.88 11.71
N VAL A 113 17.47 19.09 10.53
CA VAL A 113 16.31 18.35 10.06
C VAL A 113 16.55 16.84 10.16
N LYS A 114 17.75 16.36 9.80
CA LYS A 114 18.11 14.95 9.87
C LYS A 114 18.04 14.41 11.30
N GLN A 115 18.64 15.09 12.27
CA GLN A 115 18.61 14.70 13.68
C GLN A 115 17.17 14.62 14.23
N LEU A 116 16.34 15.60 13.90
CA LEU A 116 14.95 15.60 14.34
C LEU A 116 14.11 14.51 13.66
N LEU A 117 14.38 14.21 12.39
CA LEU A 117 13.70 13.11 11.70
C LEU A 117 14.08 11.76 12.30
N ASP A 118 15.36 11.54 12.61
CA ASP A 118 15.85 10.34 13.26
C ASP A 118 15.16 10.17 14.64
N ALA A 119 15.13 11.24 15.45
CA ALA A 119 14.44 11.23 16.75
C ALA A 119 12.93 10.94 16.61
N THR A 120 12.29 11.50 15.58
CA THR A 120 10.87 11.29 15.27
C THR A 120 10.56 9.82 14.94
N LEU A 121 11.40 9.17 14.15
CA LEU A 121 11.14 7.81 13.65
C LEU A 121 11.66 6.73 14.60
N ILE A 122 12.88 6.87 15.11
CA ILE A 122 13.52 5.87 15.97
C ILE A 122 12.92 5.89 17.37
N SER A 123 13.03 7.02 18.07
CA SER A 123 12.55 7.15 19.46
C SER A 123 11.14 7.70 19.58
N SER A 124 10.43 7.83 18.44
CA SER A 124 9.05 8.33 18.45
C SER A 124 8.88 9.73 19.08
N ALA A 125 9.91 10.58 19.07
CA ALA A 125 9.90 11.88 19.74
C ALA A 125 8.81 12.81 19.18
N ASN A 126 7.83 13.15 20.02
CA ASN A 126 6.72 14.04 19.65
C ASN A 126 7.21 15.47 19.45
N SER A 127 8.07 15.95 20.33
CA SER A 127 8.68 17.29 20.24
C SER A 127 9.48 17.49 18.95
N ALA A 128 10.20 16.46 18.49
CA ALA A 128 10.95 16.51 17.23
C ALA A 128 10.01 16.61 16.02
N ALA A 129 8.92 15.86 15.99
CA ALA A 129 7.92 15.92 14.93
C ALA A 129 7.26 17.31 14.86
N ILE A 130 6.93 17.91 16.02
CA ILE A 130 6.35 19.25 16.10
C ILE A 130 7.36 20.32 15.63
N ALA A 131 8.63 20.24 16.05
CA ALA A 131 9.67 21.18 15.61
C ALA A 131 9.89 21.13 14.08
N LEU A 132 9.86 19.93 13.49
CA LEU A 132 9.89 19.78 12.02
C LEU A 132 8.66 20.40 11.34
N ALA A 133 7.47 20.22 11.93
CA ALA A 133 6.23 20.81 11.44
C ALA A 133 6.28 22.33 11.45
N GLU A 134 6.73 22.93 12.57
CA GLU A 134 6.94 24.38 12.68
C GLU A 134 7.95 24.89 11.67
N LYS A 135 9.06 24.19 11.47
CA LYS A 135 10.11 24.57 10.50
C LYS A 135 9.59 24.59 9.07
N ILE A 136 8.79 23.62 8.68
CA ILE A 136 8.32 23.46 7.29
C ILE A 136 7.17 24.41 6.96
N SER A 137 6.25 24.64 7.92
CA SER A 137 4.99 25.36 7.67
C SER A 137 4.79 26.59 8.54
N GLY A 138 5.73 26.94 9.43
CA GLY A 138 5.65 28.09 10.33
C GLY A 138 4.84 27.84 11.60
N SER A 139 3.98 26.81 11.62
CA SER A 139 3.28 26.32 12.81
C SER A 139 2.83 24.88 12.61
N GLU A 140 2.60 24.14 13.71
CA GLU A 140 2.08 22.78 13.64
C GLU A 140 0.68 22.74 12.98
N SER A 141 -0.22 23.68 13.28
CA SER A 141 -1.55 23.73 12.67
C SER A 141 -1.50 23.92 11.16
N ALA A 142 -0.63 24.81 10.66
CA ALA A 142 -0.43 24.97 9.21
C ALA A 142 0.18 23.72 8.56
N PHE A 143 1.02 22.98 9.29
CA PHE A 143 1.55 21.71 8.82
C PHE A 143 0.45 20.62 8.74
N VAL A 144 -0.44 20.54 9.72
CA VAL A 144 -1.62 19.66 9.71
C VAL A 144 -2.51 19.94 8.50
N ASP A 145 -2.70 21.22 8.12
CA ASP A 145 -3.43 21.56 6.91
C ASP A 145 -2.75 20.99 5.65
N THR A 146 -1.41 21.05 5.58
CA THR A 146 -0.66 20.47 4.45
C THR A 146 -0.69 18.94 4.45
N MET A 147 -0.63 18.29 5.63
CA MET A 147 -0.83 16.84 5.78
C MET A 147 -2.21 16.43 5.28
N THR A 148 -3.26 17.14 5.70
CA THR A 148 -4.64 16.87 5.27
C THR A 148 -4.83 17.05 3.77
N ALA A 149 -4.21 18.07 3.18
CA ALA A 149 -4.21 18.27 1.72
C ALA A 149 -3.52 17.10 1.00
N GLN A 150 -2.39 16.62 1.53
CA GLN A 150 -1.69 15.46 0.98
C GLN A 150 -2.53 14.18 1.01
N LEU A 151 -3.21 13.91 2.11
CA LEU A 151 -4.12 12.76 2.21
C LEU A 151 -5.23 12.83 1.15
N LYS A 152 -5.80 14.02 0.92
CA LYS A 152 -6.82 14.20 -0.12
C LYS A 152 -6.28 13.95 -1.53
N GLU A 153 -5.02 14.33 -1.82
CA GLU A 153 -4.36 14.01 -3.09
C GLU A 153 -4.28 12.49 -3.32
N TRP A 154 -4.13 11.69 -2.25
CA TRP A 154 -4.11 10.23 -2.29
C TRP A 154 -5.51 9.58 -2.21
N GLY A 155 -6.57 10.40 -2.19
CA GLY A 155 -7.96 9.92 -2.12
C GLY A 155 -8.43 9.57 -0.71
N ILE A 156 -7.65 9.83 0.32
CA ILE A 156 -8.01 9.63 1.73
C ILE A 156 -8.83 10.85 2.19
N THR A 157 -10.10 10.62 2.54
CA THR A 157 -11.06 11.71 2.82
C THR A 157 -11.74 11.62 4.18
N ASP A 158 -11.59 10.53 4.91
CA ASP A 158 -12.22 10.22 6.19
C ASP A 158 -11.26 10.33 7.39
N ALA A 159 -9.96 10.48 7.14
CA ALA A 159 -8.96 10.78 8.15
C ALA A 159 -9.21 12.10 8.87
N LYS A 160 -8.94 12.14 10.16
CA LYS A 160 -8.97 13.38 10.98
C LYS A 160 -7.59 13.59 11.59
N LEU A 161 -6.99 14.73 11.32
CA LEU A 161 -5.67 15.10 11.83
C LEU A 161 -5.77 16.37 12.68
N PHE A 162 -5.09 16.37 13.81
CA PHE A 162 -5.04 17.49 14.76
C PHE A 162 -3.60 17.91 15.08
N ASN A 163 -2.61 17.03 14.89
CA ASN A 163 -1.21 17.33 15.17
C ASN A 163 -0.27 16.46 14.32
N ALA A 164 1.01 16.82 14.31
CA ALA A 164 2.05 16.17 13.53
C ALA A 164 2.60 14.88 14.16
N SER A 165 2.30 14.61 15.42
CA SER A 165 2.91 13.55 16.21
C SER A 165 2.00 12.35 16.47
N GLY A 166 0.67 12.55 16.39
CA GLY A 166 -0.34 11.57 16.81
C GLY A 166 -0.58 11.53 18.32
N LEU A 167 -0.10 12.54 19.04
CA LEU A 167 -0.31 12.67 20.47
C LEU A 167 -1.77 13.05 20.76
N ASN A 168 -2.31 12.61 21.91
CA ASN A 168 -3.61 13.09 22.37
C ASN A 168 -3.53 14.59 22.68
N ASN A 169 -4.53 15.34 22.24
CA ASN A 169 -4.59 16.80 22.37
C ASN A 169 -4.50 17.31 23.83
N LYS A 170 -4.81 16.47 24.83
CA LYS A 170 -4.70 16.85 26.27
C LYS A 170 -3.30 17.33 26.66
N TYR A 171 -2.25 16.82 25.97
CA TYR A 171 -0.86 17.19 26.22
C TYR A 171 -0.42 18.48 25.50
N LEU A 172 -1.22 18.98 24.53
CA LEU A 172 -0.85 20.10 23.66
C LEU A 172 -1.29 21.47 24.22
N GLY A 173 -2.11 21.49 25.27
CA GLY A 173 -2.58 22.71 25.90
C GLY A 173 -3.22 23.70 24.93
N ASP A 174 -2.72 24.94 24.93
CA ASP A 174 -3.21 26.01 24.04
C ASP A 174 -2.68 25.89 22.58
N ASN A 175 -1.72 24.98 22.33
CA ASN A 175 -1.17 24.76 20.98
C ASN A 175 -1.98 23.76 20.12
N ARG A 176 -3.12 23.29 20.64
CA ARG A 176 -4.02 22.39 19.90
C ARG A 176 -4.47 23.00 18.59
N TYR A 177 -4.75 22.13 17.62
CA TYR A 177 -5.32 22.56 16.35
C TYR A 177 -6.62 23.37 16.56
N PRO A 178 -6.78 24.52 15.91
CA PRO A 178 -7.93 25.41 16.10
C PRO A 178 -9.27 24.69 15.95
N GLY A 179 -10.13 24.83 16.97
CA GLY A 179 -11.46 24.21 16.97
C GLY A 179 -11.50 22.74 17.42
N SER A 180 -10.35 22.11 17.68
CA SER A 180 -10.30 20.76 18.26
C SER A 180 -10.57 20.75 19.76
N LYS A 181 -10.94 19.58 20.27
CA LYS A 181 -11.20 19.32 21.69
C LYS A 181 -9.93 18.80 22.39
N ALA A 182 -9.96 18.81 23.70
CA ALA A 182 -8.84 18.33 24.53
C ALA A 182 -8.60 16.83 24.41
N ASP A 183 -9.63 16.07 24.11
CA ASP A 183 -9.60 14.60 23.98
C ASP A 183 -9.52 14.10 22.53
N ASP A 184 -9.42 15.02 21.54
CA ASP A 184 -9.26 14.61 20.15
C ASP A 184 -7.88 13.98 19.92
N GLU A 185 -7.86 12.95 19.07
CA GLU A 185 -6.66 12.28 18.56
C GLU A 185 -6.74 12.14 17.04
N ASN A 186 -5.60 11.98 16.39
CA ASN A 186 -5.57 11.64 14.97
C ASN A 186 -6.22 10.29 14.74
N THR A 187 -7.13 10.22 13.76
CA THR A 187 -7.79 8.98 13.36
C THR A 187 -7.64 8.74 11.86
N MET A 188 -7.31 7.51 11.51
CA MET A 188 -7.20 6.99 10.15
C MET A 188 -7.62 5.52 10.15
N SER A 189 -7.97 4.99 8.98
CA SER A 189 -8.19 3.55 8.83
C SER A 189 -6.87 2.80 8.64
N ALA A 190 -6.87 1.47 8.82
CA ALA A 190 -5.70 0.65 8.52
C ALA A 190 -5.30 0.74 7.05
N LEU A 191 -6.29 0.88 6.16
CA LEU A 191 -6.07 1.10 4.72
C LEU A 191 -5.36 2.45 4.47
N ASP A 192 -5.76 3.52 5.14
CA ASP A 192 -5.12 4.84 5.00
C ASP A 192 -3.66 4.78 5.44
N VAL A 193 -3.39 4.16 6.60
CA VAL A 193 -2.02 3.97 7.10
C VAL A 193 -1.18 3.15 6.11
N ALA A 194 -1.76 2.10 5.49
CA ALA A 194 -1.07 1.31 4.48
C ALA A 194 -0.76 2.12 3.21
N ILE A 195 -1.69 2.97 2.76
CA ILE A 195 -1.49 3.87 1.60
C ILE A 195 -0.37 4.88 1.91
N ILE A 196 -0.36 5.48 3.11
CA ILE A 196 0.69 6.42 3.53
C ILE A 196 2.05 5.72 3.57
N ALA A 197 2.13 4.51 4.14
CA ALA A 197 3.36 3.72 4.21
C ALA A 197 3.86 3.34 2.81
N ASP A 198 2.97 2.95 1.91
CA ASP A 198 3.28 2.61 0.53
C ASP A 198 3.87 3.81 -0.23
N HIS A 199 3.26 4.99 -0.12
CA HIS A 199 3.81 6.23 -0.68
C HIS A 199 5.16 6.58 -0.07
N LEU A 200 5.31 6.49 1.25
CA LEU A 200 6.57 6.81 1.91
C LEU A 200 7.72 5.90 1.42
N ILE A 201 7.48 4.60 1.30
CA ILE A 201 8.50 3.64 0.87
C ILE A 201 8.78 3.77 -0.64
N LYS A 202 7.75 3.98 -1.47
CA LYS A 202 7.92 4.11 -2.93
C LYS A 202 8.66 5.38 -3.32
N ASP A 203 8.26 6.51 -2.74
CA ASP A 203 8.81 7.82 -3.11
C ASP A 203 10.15 8.08 -2.41
N TYR A 204 10.31 7.58 -1.17
CA TYR A 204 11.47 7.84 -0.30
C TYR A 204 11.98 6.56 0.38
N PRO A 205 12.45 5.54 -0.36
CA PRO A 205 12.87 4.24 0.20
C PRO A 205 14.00 4.35 1.22
N GLN A 206 14.80 5.42 1.19
CA GLN A 206 15.83 5.69 2.18
C GLN A 206 15.32 5.88 3.60
N VAL A 207 14.01 6.04 3.82
CA VAL A 207 13.40 6.07 5.16
C VAL A 207 13.67 4.76 5.91
N LEU A 208 13.77 3.64 5.20
CA LEU A 208 14.06 2.33 5.78
C LEU A 208 15.46 2.26 6.39
N GLU A 209 16.43 3.08 5.92
CA GLU A 209 17.75 3.20 6.53
C GLU A 209 17.70 3.85 7.93
N ILE A 210 16.64 4.61 8.22
CA ILE A 210 16.38 5.18 9.55
C ILE A 210 15.64 4.17 10.41
N THR A 211 14.52 3.62 9.90
CA THR A 211 13.58 2.81 10.71
C THR A 211 14.11 1.43 11.07
N LYS A 212 15.13 0.91 10.36
CA LYS A 212 15.81 -0.34 10.69
C LYS A 212 16.82 -0.23 11.83
N GLN A 213 17.14 0.99 12.29
CA GLN A 213 18.12 1.20 13.36
C GLN A 213 17.50 0.90 14.72
N THR A 214 18.17 0.07 15.51
CA THR A 214 17.77 -0.24 16.90
C THR A 214 18.23 0.81 17.87
N GLU A 215 19.39 1.40 17.60
CA GLU A 215 20.02 2.47 18.39
C GLU A 215 20.86 3.35 17.48
N THR A 216 20.93 4.65 17.76
CA THR A 216 21.87 5.57 17.12
C THR A 216 22.22 6.72 18.07
N ASP A 217 23.40 7.33 17.87
CA ASP A 217 23.81 8.49 18.66
C ASP A 217 22.92 9.69 18.33
N PHE A 218 22.63 10.48 19.35
CA PHE A 218 21.92 11.76 19.22
C PHE A 218 22.85 12.89 19.68
N GLU A 219 22.44 13.78 20.56
CA GLU A 219 23.28 14.86 21.04
C GLU A 219 23.97 14.51 22.37
N GLY A 220 25.26 14.85 22.51
CA GLY A 220 26.05 14.53 23.69
C GLY A 220 26.15 13.04 23.90
N ASP A 221 25.85 12.57 25.12
CA ASP A 221 25.83 11.14 25.48
C ASP A 221 24.44 10.50 25.26
N ASN A 222 23.48 11.23 24.67
CA ASN A 222 22.12 10.72 24.45
C ASN A 222 22.09 9.80 23.24
N LYS A 223 21.24 8.76 23.33
CA LYS A 223 21.00 7.83 22.25
C LYS A 223 19.52 7.79 21.91
N LEU A 224 19.23 7.60 20.62
CA LEU A 224 17.90 7.22 20.15
C LEU A 224 17.80 5.70 20.23
N THR A 225 16.71 5.20 20.80
CA THR A 225 16.41 3.77 20.87
C THR A 225 15.07 3.47 20.23
N THR A 226 14.99 2.34 19.53
CA THR A 226 13.79 1.95 18.81
C THR A 226 12.68 1.46 19.74
N HIS A 227 11.44 1.66 19.28
CA HIS A 227 10.25 0.97 19.82
C HIS A 227 9.80 -0.20 18.92
N ASN A 228 10.51 -0.47 17.82
CA ASN A 228 10.22 -1.61 16.95
C ASN A 228 11.00 -2.85 17.42
N TYR A 229 10.34 -3.69 18.21
CA TYR A 229 10.98 -4.90 18.74
C TYR A 229 11.02 -6.07 17.76
N MET A 230 10.59 -5.87 16.50
CA MET A 230 10.77 -6.87 15.43
C MET A 230 12.09 -6.71 14.67
N LEU A 231 12.92 -5.71 14.99
CA LEU A 231 14.25 -5.51 14.39
C LEU A 231 15.27 -6.49 14.96
N GLU A 232 16.39 -6.68 14.23
CA GLU A 232 17.49 -7.56 14.65
C GLU A 232 18.02 -7.22 16.05
N GLY A 233 18.16 -8.25 16.88
CA GLY A 233 18.62 -8.10 18.26
C GLY A 233 17.53 -7.68 19.27
N GLN A 234 16.27 -7.54 18.85
CA GLN A 234 15.15 -7.24 19.71
C GLN A 234 14.33 -8.50 20.03
N ASP A 235 13.49 -8.44 21.08
CA ASP A 235 12.77 -9.60 21.64
C ASP A 235 11.77 -10.28 20.68
N ASN A 236 11.20 -9.54 19.74
CA ASN A 236 10.23 -10.04 18.76
C ASN A 236 10.83 -10.12 17.35
N TYR A 237 12.15 -10.24 17.25
CA TYR A 237 12.87 -10.22 15.96
C TYR A 237 12.20 -11.11 14.91
N ARG A 238 12.05 -10.54 13.70
CA ARG A 238 11.67 -11.26 12.50
C ARG A 238 12.56 -10.85 11.34
N GLU A 239 13.20 -11.85 10.72
CA GLU A 239 14.04 -11.62 9.54
C GLU A 239 13.22 -10.95 8.42
N GLY A 240 13.80 -9.94 7.79
CA GLY A 240 13.17 -9.17 6.71
C GLY A 240 12.45 -7.89 7.16
N VAL A 241 12.12 -7.74 8.45
CA VAL A 241 11.50 -6.51 8.97
C VAL A 241 12.56 -5.41 9.09
N ASP A 242 12.29 -4.24 8.50
CA ASP A 242 13.17 -3.05 8.50
C ASP A 242 12.45 -1.72 8.80
N GLY A 243 11.20 -1.79 9.17
CA GLY A 243 10.39 -0.61 9.52
C GLY A 243 9.01 -1.01 10.05
N LEU A 244 8.07 -0.09 10.28
CA LEU A 244 8.19 1.37 10.14
C LEU A 244 7.97 2.06 11.48
N LYS A 245 6.74 1.94 12.08
CA LYS A 245 6.35 2.77 13.23
C LYS A 245 5.31 2.12 14.13
N THR A 246 5.57 2.13 15.44
CA THR A 246 4.60 1.79 16.50
C THR A 246 3.72 2.99 16.84
N GLY A 247 2.53 2.71 17.37
CA GLY A 247 1.64 3.71 17.93
C GLY A 247 0.98 3.20 19.21
N THR A 248 0.89 4.03 20.25
CA THR A 248 0.18 3.72 21.49
C THR A 248 -0.46 4.97 22.06
N THR A 249 -1.77 4.93 22.26
CA THR A 249 -2.56 5.83 23.12
C THR A 249 -3.69 5.02 23.71
N GLU A 250 -4.47 5.62 24.60
CA GLU A 250 -5.66 4.98 25.15
C GLU A 250 -6.68 4.63 24.05
N LEU A 251 -6.85 5.50 23.04
CA LEU A 251 -7.75 5.26 21.92
C LEU A 251 -7.18 4.23 20.91
N ALA A 252 -5.91 4.40 20.54
CA ALA A 252 -5.28 3.58 19.50
C ALA A 252 -4.94 2.16 19.97
N GLY A 253 -4.86 1.90 21.29
CA GLY A 253 -4.32 0.66 21.80
C GLY A 253 -2.88 0.43 21.34
N ALA A 254 -2.42 -0.82 21.37
CA ALA A 254 -1.14 -1.22 20.83
C ALA A 254 -1.26 -1.42 19.30
N SER A 255 -0.62 -0.54 18.53
CA SER A 255 -0.72 -0.52 17.05
C SER A 255 0.67 -0.50 16.41
N PHE A 256 0.78 -1.04 15.19
CA PHE A 256 2.04 -1.11 14.45
C PHE A 256 1.81 -1.14 12.94
N VAL A 257 2.53 -0.32 12.22
CA VAL A 257 2.73 -0.45 10.77
C VAL A 257 4.13 -0.98 10.53
N ALA A 258 4.24 -2.13 9.86
CA ALA A 258 5.52 -2.76 9.55
C ALA A 258 5.78 -2.79 8.05
N HIS A 259 7.06 -2.76 7.68
CA HIS A 259 7.55 -3.17 6.38
C HIS A 259 8.46 -4.39 6.55
N ALA A 260 8.31 -5.36 5.64
CA ALA A 260 9.13 -6.57 5.62
C ALA A 260 9.42 -7.04 4.19
N ASN A 261 10.63 -7.52 3.95
CA ASN A 261 11.02 -8.18 2.70
C ASN A 261 11.04 -9.69 2.93
N GLU A 262 10.00 -10.42 2.49
CA GLU A 262 9.87 -11.85 2.69
C GLU A 262 9.42 -12.56 1.41
N MET A 263 9.99 -13.74 1.14
CA MET A 263 9.65 -14.57 -0.02
C MET A 263 9.67 -13.81 -1.36
N GLY A 264 10.51 -12.77 -1.47
CA GLY A 264 10.63 -11.90 -2.65
C GLY A 264 9.52 -10.87 -2.77
N MET A 265 8.65 -10.74 -1.79
CA MET A 265 7.60 -9.71 -1.68
C MET A 265 8.05 -8.58 -0.77
N SER A 266 7.71 -7.35 -1.13
CA SER A 266 7.81 -6.17 -0.27
C SER A 266 6.45 -6.00 0.42
N LEU A 267 6.37 -6.33 1.70
CA LEU A 267 5.12 -6.41 2.46
C LEU A 267 4.96 -5.20 3.37
N ILE A 268 3.78 -4.59 3.35
CA ILE A 268 3.37 -3.64 4.38
C ILE A 268 2.21 -4.27 5.15
N THR A 269 2.34 -4.33 6.48
CA THR A 269 1.26 -4.77 7.36
C THR A 269 0.90 -3.66 8.34
N VAL A 270 -0.40 -3.48 8.57
CA VAL A 270 -0.90 -2.57 9.59
C VAL A 270 -1.77 -3.38 10.54
N VAL A 271 -1.41 -3.31 11.81
CA VAL A 271 -2.16 -3.87 12.95
C VAL A 271 -2.56 -2.71 13.83
N MET A 272 -3.86 -2.52 14.05
CA MET A 272 -4.37 -1.46 14.91
C MET A 272 -5.16 -2.06 16.06
N ASN A 273 -4.88 -1.56 17.26
CA ASN A 273 -5.52 -1.98 18.49
C ASN A 273 -5.46 -3.51 18.66
N ALA A 274 -4.23 -4.03 18.78
CA ALA A 274 -3.98 -5.46 19.00
C ALA A 274 -4.70 -5.95 20.25
N ASP A 275 -5.27 -7.16 20.17
CA ASP A 275 -5.96 -7.79 21.30
C ASP A 275 -5.01 -7.95 22.49
N ASN A 276 -5.47 -7.63 23.69
CA ASN A 276 -4.67 -7.55 24.91
C ASN A 276 -3.55 -6.50 24.93
N GLY A 277 -3.48 -5.60 23.96
CA GLY A 277 -2.44 -4.57 23.87
C GLY A 277 -2.42 -3.56 25.02
N GLY A 278 -3.50 -3.47 25.81
CA GLY A 278 -3.54 -2.65 27.04
C GLY A 278 -2.77 -3.27 28.21
N GLU A 279 -2.58 -4.60 28.21
CA GLU A 279 -1.83 -5.33 29.22
C GLU A 279 -0.41 -5.67 28.75
N ASP A 280 -0.26 -5.95 27.46
CA ASP A 280 1.01 -6.29 26.81
C ASP A 280 1.17 -5.55 25.46
N GLU A 281 1.97 -4.51 25.46
CA GLU A 281 2.26 -3.76 24.23
C GLU A 281 2.94 -4.60 23.14
N ALA A 282 3.59 -5.73 23.49
CA ALA A 282 4.18 -6.65 22.52
C ALA A 282 3.12 -7.42 21.70
N ALA A 283 1.85 -7.41 22.12
CA ALA A 283 0.75 -8.01 21.38
C ALA A 283 0.67 -7.52 19.92
N ARG A 284 1.05 -6.25 19.64
CA ARG A 284 1.15 -5.72 18.28
C ARG A 284 2.14 -6.49 17.41
N PHE A 285 3.26 -6.92 17.96
CA PHE A 285 4.29 -7.66 17.24
C PHE A 285 3.88 -9.12 17.04
N THR A 286 3.22 -9.72 18.04
CA THR A 286 2.62 -11.06 17.91
C THR A 286 1.58 -11.09 16.79
N ALA A 287 0.63 -10.14 16.79
CA ALA A 287 -0.38 -10.03 15.73
C ALA A 287 0.24 -9.75 14.34
N THR A 288 1.32 -8.94 14.29
CA THR A 288 2.05 -8.70 13.04
C THR A 288 2.74 -9.97 12.54
N ASN A 289 3.35 -10.77 13.42
CA ASN A 289 3.94 -12.06 13.07
C ASN A 289 2.89 -13.02 12.51
N GLU A 290 1.73 -13.16 13.18
CA GLU A 290 0.60 -13.97 12.69
C GLU A 290 0.17 -13.55 11.29
N LEU A 291 0.08 -12.25 11.04
CA LEU A 291 -0.33 -11.69 9.75
C LEU A 291 0.71 -11.94 8.65
N LEU A 292 2.00 -11.76 8.94
CA LEU A 292 3.08 -12.06 8.00
C LEU A 292 3.17 -13.56 7.71
N ASP A 293 2.99 -14.44 8.72
CA ASP A 293 2.93 -15.89 8.53
C ASP A 293 1.76 -16.30 7.62
N TYR A 294 0.58 -15.71 7.85
CA TYR A 294 -0.56 -15.93 6.98
C TYR A 294 -0.26 -15.54 5.53
N VAL A 295 0.34 -14.35 5.33
CA VAL A 295 0.68 -13.86 4.00
C VAL A 295 1.66 -14.79 3.30
N THR A 296 2.77 -15.14 3.93
CA THR A 296 3.84 -15.96 3.34
C THR A 296 3.42 -17.40 3.08
N GLN A 297 2.46 -17.92 3.85
CA GLN A 297 1.89 -19.26 3.65
C GLN A 297 0.82 -19.31 2.54
N ASN A 298 0.19 -18.19 2.20
CA ASN A 298 -0.93 -18.15 1.27
C ASN A 298 -0.64 -17.48 -0.06
N TRP A 299 0.35 -16.58 -0.11
CA TRP A 299 0.64 -15.76 -1.28
C TRP A 299 2.06 -15.96 -1.81
N LYS A 300 2.24 -15.73 -3.09
CA LYS A 300 3.55 -15.76 -3.76
C LYS A 300 3.62 -14.76 -4.90
N ILE A 301 4.81 -14.25 -5.13
CA ILE A 301 5.13 -13.49 -6.34
C ILE A 301 5.39 -14.46 -7.50
N LYS A 302 4.91 -14.12 -8.71
CA LYS A 302 5.08 -14.93 -9.92
C LYS A 302 5.19 -14.05 -11.15
N THR A 303 6.21 -14.31 -11.98
CA THR A 303 6.30 -13.73 -13.32
C THR A 303 5.48 -14.60 -14.28
N LEU A 304 4.34 -14.07 -14.78
CA LEU A 304 3.46 -14.75 -15.71
C LEU A 304 4.03 -14.77 -17.11
N ASN A 305 4.60 -13.65 -17.54
CA ASN A 305 5.18 -13.47 -18.86
C ASN A 305 6.41 -12.60 -18.76
N THR A 306 7.44 -12.90 -19.54
CA THR A 306 8.67 -12.12 -19.60
C THR A 306 8.66 -11.09 -20.73
N LYS A 307 9.52 -10.07 -20.60
CA LYS A 307 9.75 -9.06 -21.62
C LYS A 307 9.95 -9.67 -23.01
N GLY A 308 9.27 -9.13 -24.01
CA GLY A 308 9.35 -9.59 -25.41
C GLY A 308 8.51 -10.82 -25.72
N GLN A 309 7.89 -11.46 -24.74
CA GLN A 309 6.98 -12.58 -24.95
C GLN A 309 5.68 -12.12 -25.58
N ILE A 310 5.15 -12.91 -26.53
CA ILE A 310 3.84 -12.67 -27.15
C ILE A 310 2.75 -13.15 -26.19
N VAL A 311 1.79 -12.27 -25.93
CA VAL A 311 0.59 -12.61 -25.14
C VAL A 311 -0.35 -13.43 -26.02
N LYS A 312 -0.44 -14.73 -25.73
CA LYS A 312 -1.26 -15.67 -26.52
C LYS A 312 -2.76 -15.40 -26.33
N LYS A 313 -3.56 -15.69 -27.37
CA LYS A 313 -5.04 -15.58 -27.38
C LYS A 313 -5.59 -14.17 -27.16
N ASN A 314 -4.79 -13.14 -27.39
CA ASN A 314 -5.16 -11.73 -27.19
C ASN A 314 -4.76 -10.91 -28.42
N ASP A 315 -5.25 -11.30 -29.61
CA ASP A 315 -4.99 -10.52 -30.80
C ASP A 315 -5.82 -9.23 -30.83
N ILE A 316 -5.16 -8.13 -31.16
CA ILE A 316 -5.75 -6.80 -31.22
C ILE A 316 -6.29 -6.57 -32.64
N LYS A 317 -7.51 -6.03 -32.73
CA LYS A 317 -8.13 -5.69 -34.05
C LYS A 317 -7.39 -4.52 -34.70
N VAL A 318 -7.17 -4.65 -36.00
CA VAL A 318 -6.54 -3.63 -36.86
C VAL A 318 -7.53 -3.20 -37.93
N ALA A 319 -7.86 -1.92 -37.92
CA ALA A 319 -8.64 -1.30 -38.99
C ALA A 319 -7.73 -0.92 -40.18
N ASP A 320 -8.27 -0.99 -41.38
CA ASP A 320 -7.62 -0.58 -42.65
C ASP A 320 -6.30 -1.28 -42.97
N GLY A 321 -5.96 -2.38 -42.26
CA GLY A 321 -4.73 -3.12 -42.44
C GLY A 321 -4.81 -4.22 -43.51
N ASP A 322 -3.65 -4.60 -44.02
CA ASP A 322 -3.48 -5.81 -44.84
C ASP A 322 -3.67 -7.09 -43.99
N SER A 323 -3.51 -6.98 -42.65
CA SER A 323 -3.95 -7.95 -41.66
C SER A 323 -5.03 -7.31 -40.76
N GLN A 324 -6.04 -8.10 -40.35
CA GLN A 324 -7.14 -7.65 -39.51
C GLN A 324 -6.82 -7.73 -38.02
N THR A 325 -5.76 -8.42 -37.65
CA THR A 325 -5.32 -8.59 -36.28
C THR A 325 -3.80 -8.51 -36.16
N ILE A 326 -3.33 -8.17 -34.94
CA ILE A 326 -1.93 -8.16 -34.61
C ILE A 326 -1.72 -8.72 -33.20
N SER A 327 -0.68 -9.54 -33.06
CA SER A 327 -0.24 -10.03 -31.75
C SER A 327 0.62 -9.00 -31.05
N ALA A 328 0.46 -8.94 -29.72
CA ALA A 328 1.15 -7.99 -28.85
C ALA A 328 2.32 -8.65 -28.11
N LYS A 329 3.42 -7.91 -27.95
CA LYS A 329 4.58 -8.25 -27.11
C LYS A 329 4.63 -7.38 -25.88
N LEU A 330 5.02 -7.95 -24.74
CA LEU A 330 5.26 -7.21 -23.49
C LEU A 330 6.55 -6.37 -23.57
N GLU A 331 6.50 -5.14 -23.06
CA GLU A 331 7.66 -4.26 -22.93
C GLU A 331 8.51 -4.53 -21.69
N SER A 332 7.92 -5.13 -20.65
CA SER A 332 8.59 -5.56 -19.41
C SER A 332 7.97 -6.87 -18.93
N ASP A 333 8.56 -7.46 -17.87
CA ASP A 333 8.02 -8.63 -17.21
C ASP A 333 6.68 -8.31 -16.58
N LEU A 334 5.68 -9.19 -16.73
CA LEU A 334 4.42 -9.12 -15.99
C LEU A 334 4.54 -10.00 -14.76
N THR A 335 4.90 -9.37 -13.65
CA THR A 335 5.00 -10.00 -12.33
C THR A 335 3.77 -9.64 -11.52
N VAL A 336 3.18 -10.64 -10.83
CA VAL A 336 1.95 -10.53 -10.08
C VAL A 336 2.07 -11.25 -8.75
N VAL A 337 1.17 -10.93 -7.82
CA VAL A 337 1.00 -11.69 -6.59
C VAL A 337 -0.31 -12.48 -6.69
N GLN A 338 -0.23 -13.77 -6.41
CA GLN A 338 -1.38 -14.67 -6.44
C GLN A 338 -1.32 -15.70 -5.31
N LYS A 339 -2.44 -16.34 -5.00
CA LYS A 339 -2.45 -17.44 -4.02
C LYS A 339 -1.51 -18.56 -4.45
N ILE A 340 -0.83 -19.20 -3.48
CA ILE A 340 0.17 -20.25 -3.75
C ILE A 340 -0.41 -21.36 -4.62
N ASN A 341 -1.67 -21.75 -4.39
CA ASN A 341 -2.37 -22.82 -5.12
C ASN A 341 -3.15 -22.32 -6.35
N SER A 342 -3.09 -21.01 -6.67
CA SER A 342 -3.77 -20.45 -7.84
C SER A 342 -3.20 -21.04 -9.12
N LYS A 343 -4.10 -21.41 -10.03
CA LYS A 343 -3.79 -21.86 -11.40
C LYS A 343 -4.16 -20.79 -12.43
N ASN A 344 -4.56 -19.61 -11.98
CA ASN A 344 -4.97 -18.51 -12.83
C ASN A 344 -3.75 -17.76 -13.35
N ASP A 345 -3.41 -17.94 -14.62
CA ASP A 345 -2.36 -17.21 -15.32
C ASP A 345 -2.94 -16.33 -16.44
N ALA A 346 -4.22 -15.98 -16.35
CA ALA A 346 -4.91 -15.24 -17.41
C ALA A 346 -4.44 -13.78 -17.47
N VAL A 347 -4.00 -13.38 -18.66
CA VAL A 347 -3.60 -12.01 -18.98
C VAL A 347 -4.63 -11.42 -19.93
N LYS A 348 -5.12 -10.22 -19.64
CA LYS A 348 -6.00 -9.44 -20.48
C LYS A 348 -5.20 -8.34 -21.18
N ILE A 349 -5.48 -8.11 -22.46
CA ILE A 349 -4.99 -6.93 -23.19
C ILE A 349 -6.13 -5.92 -23.28
N LYS A 350 -5.87 -4.72 -22.79
CA LYS A 350 -6.72 -3.54 -23.02
C LYS A 350 -6.12 -2.73 -24.17
N ALA A 351 -6.76 -2.80 -25.32
CA ALA A 351 -6.39 -2.03 -26.49
C ALA A 351 -7.64 -1.44 -27.12
N LYS A 352 -7.51 -0.23 -27.69
CA LYS A 352 -8.48 0.29 -28.63
C LYS A 352 -8.21 -0.35 -29.99
N THR A 353 -9.23 -0.42 -30.89
CA THR A 353 -8.99 -0.75 -32.30
C THR A 353 -7.95 0.22 -32.86
N ILE A 354 -6.85 -0.34 -33.37
CA ILE A 354 -5.76 0.45 -33.95
C ILE A 354 -5.91 0.48 -35.49
N THR A 355 -5.45 1.56 -36.12
CA THR A 355 -5.59 1.76 -37.55
C THR A 355 -4.23 1.65 -38.26
N ALA A 356 -4.15 0.90 -39.34
CA ALA A 356 -2.95 0.79 -40.14
C ALA A 356 -2.62 2.12 -40.88
N PRO A 357 -1.32 2.44 -41.12
CA PRO A 357 -0.17 1.56 -40.96
C PRO A 357 0.33 1.51 -39.52
N ILE A 358 0.86 0.36 -39.10
CA ILE A 358 1.46 0.10 -37.80
C ILE A 358 2.89 -0.35 -38.04
N LYS A 359 3.83 0.16 -37.25
CA LYS A 359 5.22 -0.30 -37.26
C LYS A 359 5.45 -1.31 -36.15
N LYS A 360 6.32 -2.29 -36.41
CA LYS A 360 6.81 -3.17 -35.37
C LYS A 360 7.44 -2.33 -34.24
N GLY A 361 7.01 -2.57 -33.01
CA GLY A 361 7.45 -1.82 -31.81
C GLY A 361 6.55 -0.66 -31.42
N ASP A 362 5.55 -0.27 -32.23
CA ASP A 362 4.58 0.75 -31.81
C ASP A 362 3.79 0.25 -30.58
N THR A 363 3.60 1.09 -29.58
CA THR A 363 2.75 0.79 -28.41
C THR A 363 1.29 0.67 -28.87
N ILE A 364 0.67 -0.47 -28.57
CA ILE A 364 -0.67 -0.82 -29.08
C ILE A 364 -1.70 -1.12 -27.98
N GLY A 365 -1.32 -1.01 -26.72
CA GLY A 365 -2.21 -1.22 -25.58
C GLY A 365 -1.46 -1.51 -24.30
N THR A 366 -2.18 -2.03 -23.32
CA THR A 366 -1.64 -2.49 -22.02
C THR A 366 -2.10 -3.92 -21.74
N ALA A 367 -1.24 -4.70 -21.08
CA ALA A 367 -1.55 -6.02 -20.53
C ALA A 367 -1.71 -5.92 -19.02
N THR A 368 -2.73 -6.58 -18.47
CA THR A 368 -3.00 -6.71 -17.05
C THR A 368 -3.25 -8.15 -16.68
N PHE A 369 -3.01 -8.51 -15.44
CA PHE A 369 -3.44 -9.80 -14.88
C PHE A 369 -4.95 -9.80 -14.68
N ASP A 370 -5.65 -10.88 -15.11
CA ASP A 370 -7.07 -11.09 -14.82
C ASP A 370 -7.21 -11.72 -13.43
N ASP A 371 -6.95 -10.91 -12.40
CA ASP A 371 -6.91 -11.36 -11.01
C ASP A 371 -8.29 -11.85 -10.55
N LYS A 372 -8.32 -13.05 -9.96
CA LYS A 372 -9.51 -13.68 -9.39
C LYS A 372 -9.40 -13.86 -7.87
N ASP A 373 -8.21 -13.63 -7.32
CA ASP A 373 -7.89 -13.82 -5.92
C ASP A 373 -7.90 -12.45 -5.19
N LEU A 374 -8.96 -11.64 -5.40
CA LEU A 374 -9.10 -10.33 -4.77
C LEU A 374 -9.54 -10.47 -3.30
N VAL A 375 -8.94 -9.68 -2.42
CA VAL A 375 -9.30 -9.55 -1.00
C VAL A 375 -9.76 -8.11 -0.76
N GLY A 376 -10.88 -7.92 -0.09
CA GLY A 376 -11.41 -6.62 0.28
C GLY A 376 -11.45 -5.65 -0.90
N THR A 377 -10.72 -4.55 -0.82
CA THR A 377 -10.62 -3.53 -1.88
C THR A 377 -9.83 -4.02 -3.12
N GLY A 378 -9.16 -5.16 -3.03
CA GLY A 378 -8.37 -5.78 -4.10
C GLY A 378 -6.99 -5.15 -4.26
N TYR A 379 -6.92 -3.87 -4.51
CA TYR A 379 -5.68 -3.09 -4.67
C TYR A 379 -5.85 -1.72 -4.02
N ILE A 380 -4.78 -1.19 -3.44
CA ILE A 380 -4.76 0.17 -2.87
C ILE A 380 -4.58 1.26 -3.96
N SER A 381 -4.22 0.85 -5.16
CA SER A 381 -4.05 1.69 -6.36
C SER A 381 -4.50 0.92 -7.60
N ASP A 382 -4.35 1.48 -8.79
CA ASP A 382 -4.61 0.74 -10.03
C ASP A 382 -3.75 -0.53 -10.12
N PRO A 383 -4.35 -1.68 -10.52
CA PRO A 383 -3.59 -2.90 -10.73
C PRO A 383 -2.43 -2.70 -11.71
N PRO A 384 -1.31 -3.42 -11.57
CA PRO A 384 -0.16 -3.29 -12.46
C PRO A 384 -0.53 -3.46 -13.93
N GLN A 385 -0.10 -2.52 -14.76
CA GLN A 385 -0.32 -2.51 -16.20
C GLN A 385 1.03 -2.43 -16.91
N ILE A 386 1.23 -3.31 -17.91
CA ILE A 386 2.45 -3.34 -18.72
C ILE A 386 2.12 -2.94 -20.15
N SER A 387 2.87 -2.00 -20.71
CA SER A 387 2.74 -1.63 -22.13
C SER A 387 2.99 -2.83 -23.03
N VAL A 388 2.18 -2.93 -24.09
CA VAL A 388 2.38 -3.93 -25.11
C VAL A 388 2.61 -3.29 -26.47
N THR A 389 3.54 -3.88 -27.25
CA THR A 389 3.96 -3.37 -28.55
C THR A 389 3.61 -4.33 -29.68
N ALA A 390 3.51 -3.76 -30.87
CA ALA A 390 3.26 -4.49 -32.11
C ALA A 390 4.39 -5.48 -32.39
N ASN A 391 4.05 -6.78 -32.53
CA ASN A 391 5.01 -7.83 -32.84
C ASN A 391 5.57 -7.74 -34.30
N GLN A 392 4.79 -7.14 -35.20
CA GLN A 392 5.12 -6.97 -36.60
C GLN A 392 4.57 -5.65 -37.15
N SER A 393 5.03 -5.25 -38.34
CA SER A 393 4.45 -4.12 -39.05
C SER A 393 3.23 -4.56 -39.85
N ILE A 394 2.19 -3.72 -39.93
CA ILE A 394 1.01 -3.90 -40.75
C ILE A 394 0.89 -2.71 -41.69
N LYS A 395 0.83 -2.95 -42.96
CA LYS A 395 0.64 -1.92 -43.98
C LYS A 395 -0.83 -1.59 -44.17
N LYS A 396 -1.10 -0.38 -44.62
CA LYS A 396 -2.46 -0.01 -45.00
C LYS A 396 -2.92 -0.87 -46.20
N SER A 397 -4.15 -1.36 -46.10
CA SER A 397 -4.77 -2.15 -47.15
C SER A 397 -5.03 -1.30 -48.41
N PHE A 398 -5.23 -1.94 -49.57
CA PHE A 398 -5.56 -1.24 -50.79
C PHE A 398 -6.86 -0.43 -50.63
N PHE A 399 -6.90 0.81 -51.13
CA PHE A 399 -7.93 1.80 -50.84
C PHE A 399 -9.37 1.34 -51.14
N LEU A 400 -9.59 0.55 -52.20
CA LEU A 400 -10.91 -0.01 -52.53
C LEU A 400 -11.42 -1.00 -51.46
N LYS A 401 -10.51 -1.80 -50.87
CA LYS A 401 -10.85 -2.70 -49.76
C LYS A 401 -11.17 -1.92 -48.48
N VAL A 402 -10.44 -0.87 -48.21
CA VAL A 402 -10.71 0.03 -47.06
C VAL A 402 -12.10 0.67 -47.24
N TRP A 403 -12.38 1.24 -48.38
CA TRP A 403 -13.66 1.87 -48.72
C TRP A 403 -14.83 0.88 -48.61
N TRP A 404 -14.67 -0.34 -49.13
CA TRP A 404 -15.67 -1.40 -49.03
C TRP A 404 -15.92 -1.82 -47.58
N ASN A 405 -14.89 -1.99 -46.79
CA ASN A 405 -15.03 -2.33 -45.37
C ASN A 405 -15.77 -1.23 -44.60
N HIS A 406 -15.50 0.04 -44.86
CA HIS A 406 -16.22 1.16 -44.26
C HIS A 406 -17.70 1.15 -44.59
N ILE A 407 -18.05 0.86 -45.84
CA ILE A 407 -19.46 0.71 -46.27
C ILE A 407 -20.13 -0.46 -45.52
N VAL A 408 -19.51 -1.63 -45.51
CA VAL A 408 -20.04 -2.80 -44.81
C VAL A 408 -20.24 -2.54 -43.34
N ASN A 409 -19.25 -1.95 -42.65
CA ASN A 409 -19.35 -1.61 -41.21
C ASN A 409 -20.48 -0.59 -40.96
N PHE A 410 -20.68 0.38 -41.86
CA PHE A 410 -21.80 1.33 -41.75
C PHE A 410 -23.16 0.64 -41.79
N PHE A 411 -23.33 -0.35 -42.69
CA PHE A 411 -24.60 -1.08 -42.84
C PHE A 411 -24.79 -2.19 -41.78
N THR A 412 -23.71 -2.76 -41.22
CA THR A 412 -23.78 -3.85 -40.23
C THR A 412 -23.73 -3.38 -38.78
N GLY A 413 -23.55 -2.09 -38.53
CA GLY A 413 -23.50 -1.52 -37.19
C GLY A 413 -22.25 -1.92 -36.37
N ASN A 414 -21.26 -2.57 -36.96
CA ASN A 414 -19.99 -2.91 -36.35
C ASN A 414 -19.07 -1.67 -36.33
N LYS A 415 -19.07 -0.95 -35.21
CA LYS A 415 -18.10 0.11 -34.92
C LYS A 415 -16.85 -0.45 -34.27
#